data_e5c2ae3315f08003f7f69f5382dd01b2
#
_entry.id   e5c2ae3315f08003f7f69f5382dd01b2
#
_cell.length_a   1.000
_cell.length_b   1.000
_cell.length_c   1.000
_cell.angle_alpha   90.00
_cell.angle_beta   90.00
_cell.angle_gamma   90.00
#
_symmetry.space_group_name_H-M   'P 1'
#
loop_
_entity.id
_entity.type
_entity.pdbx_description
1 polymer ?
#
loop_
_entity_poly.entity_id
_entity_poly.type
_entity_poly.pdbx_seq_one_letter_code
_entity_poly.pdbx_strand_id
1 'polypeptide(L)'
;SALVCRVRAGPNSGTLDPAGAPALLLGASRARFEADPSGRLPWLPRQHEYLHSTRRYRLLRTGNQTVGKTTVAMYDLVLHAAGTHPTRQSWCSEPGEYWVLCDSWAQSVIIQGRLHGVLATELVHPDDTYNPSQGYGHKHPHVRIRHTSGSYSTVRFKTVNQRTKSLASATLKGIVADEPLPSLRVYTEASKRIERGGW
;
A
#
# COMPACT_ATOMS: atom_id res chain seq x y z
N SER A 1 -9.49 -12.32 -17.42
CA SER A 1 -8.17 -12.92 -17.61
C SER A 1 -7.17 -12.13 -16.80
N ALA A 2 -6.76 -12.68 -15.65
CA ALA A 2 -5.73 -12.08 -14.81
C ALA A 2 -4.37 -12.36 -15.45
N LEU A 3 -3.67 -11.31 -15.87
CA LEU A 3 -2.31 -11.41 -16.36
C LEU A 3 -1.37 -11.45 -15.14
N VAL A 4 -1.07 -12.66 -14.67
CA VAL A 4 -0.02 -12.89 -13.68
C VAL A 4 1.31 -12.80 -14.40
N CYS A 5 2.04 -11.71 -14.21
CA CYS A 5 3.40 -11.58 -14.70
C CYS A 5 4.33 -12.46 -13.84
N ARG A 6 4.51 -13.74 -14.22
CA ARG A 6 5.57 -14.59 -13.68
C ARG A 6 6.90 -14.12 -14.26
N VAL A 7 7.72 -13.49 -13.46
CA VAL A 7 9.15 -13.40 -13.77
C VAL A 7 9.71 -14.81 -13.59
N ARG A 8 10.08 -15.47 -14.69
CA ARG A 8 10.83 -16.72 -14.62
C ARG A 8 12.16 -16.45 -13.96
N ALA A 9 12.36 -17.03 -12.78
CA ALA A 9 13.68 -17.16 -12.21
C ALA A 9 14.50 -18.05 -13.16
N GLY A 10 15.58 -17.51 -13.70
CA GLY A 10 16.58 -18.29 -14.42
C GLY A 10 17.28 -19.26 -13.46
N PRO A 11 17.94 -20.32 -13.96
CA PRO A 11 18.56 -21.36 -13.14
C PRO A 11 19.91 -20.87 -12.58
N ASN A 12 19.90 -19.86 -11.73
CA ASN A 12 21.05 -19.48 -10.91
C ASN A 12 20.57 -19.30 -9.48
N SER A 13 20.71 -20.39 -8.70
CA SER A 13 20.63 -20.40 -7.25
C SER A 13 21.85 -19.72 -6.60
N GLY A 14 22.18 -18.52 -7.04
CA GLY A 14 23.06 -17.63 -6.31
C GLY A 14 22.30 -17.06 -5.14
N THR A 15 22.80 -17.27 -3.93
CA THR A 15 22.36 -16.55 -2.72
C THR A 15 22.36 -15.06 -3.03
N LEU A 16 21.15 -14.46 -3.12
CA LEU A 16 21.01 -13.03 -3.31
C LEU A 16 21.68 -12.34 -2.13
N ASP A 17 22.71 -11.57 -2.42
CA ASP A 17 23.33 -10.68 -1.45
C ASP A 17 22.23 -9.79 -0.84
N PRO A 18 22.01 -9.84 0.48
CA PRO A 18 20.97 -9.04 1.14
C PRO A 18 21.12 -7.53 0.90
N ALA A 19 22.32 -7.05 0.57
CA ALA A 19 22.57 -5.67 0.19
C ALA A 19 22.11 -5.34 -1.25
N GLY A 20 22.07 -6.31 -2.16
CA GLY A 20 21.61 -6.10 -3.54
C GLY A 20 20.10 -6.18 -3.72
N ALA A 21 19.38 -6.87 -2.83
CA ALA A 21 17.94 -7.04 -2.92
C ALA A 21 17.16 -5.70 -2.90
N PRO A 22 17.49 -4.71 -2.05
CA PRO A 22 16.81 -3.42 -2.05
C PRO A 22 16.95 -2.66 -3.36
N ALA A 23 18.13 -2.68 -3.99
CA ALA A 23 18.39 -1.97 -5.24
C ALA A 23 17.61 -2.59 -6.42
N LEU A 24 17.50 -3.92 -6.47
CA LEU A 24 16.69 -4.64 -7.47
C LEU A 24 15.19 -4.37 -7.28
N LEU A 25 14.70 -4.34 -6.04
CA LEU A 25 13.32 -4.01 -5.72
C LEU A 25 13.00 -2.55 -6.05
N LEU A 26 13.92 -1.63 -5.75
CA LEU A 26 13.80 -0.22 -6.11
C LEU A 26 13.73 -0.05 -7.64
N GLY A 27 14.61 -0.72 -8.38
CA GLY A 27 14.63 -0.69 -9.83
C GLY A 27 13.34 -1.26 -10.45
N ALA A 28 12.85 -2.40 -9.95
CA ALA A 28 11.63 -3.02 -10.44
C ALA A 28 10.37 -2.18 -10.13
N SER A 29 10.28 -1.61 -8.93
CA SER A 29 9.14 -0.76 -8.56
C SER A 29 9.16 0.58 -9.32
N ARG A 30 10.33 1.16 -9.49
CA ARG A 30 10.54 2.38 -10.26
C ARG A 30 10.24 2.17 -11.73
N ALA A 31 10.72 1.06 -12.32
CA ALA A 31 10.41 0.70 -13.69
C ALA A 31 8.91 0.47 -13.90
N ARG A 32 8.19 -0.12 -12.95
CA ARG A 32 6.73 -0.26 -13.01
C ARG A 32 6.01 1.08 -12.95
N PHE A 33 6.50 2.01 -12.13
CA PHE A 33 5.93 3.33 -12.00
C PHE A 33 6.23 4.20 -13.23
N GLU A 34 7.46 4.16 -13.75
CA GLU A 34 7.91 4.93 -14.91
C GLU A 34 7.46 4.32 -16.24
N ALA A 35 7.27 3.01 -16.30
CA ALA A 35 6.86 2.26 -17.49
C ALA A 35 5.34 2.27 -17.72
N ASP A 36 4.63 3.15 -17.09
CA ASP A 36 3.20 3.28 -17.28
C ASP A 36 2.78 3.63 -18.71
N PRO A 37 3.53 4.39 -19.52
CA PRO A 37 3.21 4.54 -20.94
C PRO A 37 3.21 3.22 -21.71
N SER A 38 3.78 2.14 -21.17
CA SER A 38 3.89 0.84 -21.83
C SER A 38 2.69 -0.10 -21.62
N GLY A 39 1.63 0.33 -20.93
CA GLY A 39 0.37 -0.41 -20.82
C GLY A 39 0.37 -1.58 -19.86
N ARG A 40 1.35 -1.70 -18.96
CA ARG A 40 1.35 -2.76 -17.93
C ARG A 40 0.40 -2.47 -16.78
N LEU A 41 0.20 -1.19 -16.47
CA LEU A 41 -0.83 -0.67 -15.56
C LEU A 41 -1.35 0.62 -16.18
N PRO A 42 -2.38 0.56 -17.04
CA PRO A 42 -2.90 1.73 -17.73
C PRO A 42 -3.59 2.66 -16.73
N TRP A 43 -2.81 3.52 -16.09
CA TRP A 43 -3.36 4.55 -15.22
C TRP A 43 -4.11 5.59 -16.06
N LEU A 44 -5.33 5.88 -15.66
CA LEU A 44 -6.06 7.01 -16.21
C LEU A 44 -5.33 8.32 -15.86
N PRO A 45 -5.47 9.40 -16.66
CA PRO A 45 -4.77 10.66 -16.43
C PRO A 45 -4.87 11.17 -14.97
N ARG A 46 -6.05 11.07 -14.35
CA ARG A 46 -6.26 11.48 -12.94
C ARG A 46 -5.57 10.57 -11.94
N GLN A 47 -5.43 9.29 -12.22
CA GLN A 47 -4.69 8.36 -11.38
C GLN A 47 -3.19 8.64 -11.47
N HIS A 48 -2.69 8.95 -12.67
CA HIS A 48 -1.31 9.36 -12.88
C HIS A 48 -0.99 10.66 -12.13
N GLU A 49 -1.86 11.67 -12.23
CA GLU A 49 -1.76 12.92 -11.47
C GLU A 49 -1.73 12.65 -9.95
N TYR A 50 -2.58 11.76 -9.45
CA TYR A 50 -2.61 11.35 -8.04
C TYR A 50 -1.28 10.73 -7.59
N LEU A 51 -0.74 9.78 -8.35
CA LEU A 51 0.52 9.11 -8.02
C LEU A 51 1.71 10.07 -8.02
N HIS A 52 1.75 11.05 -8.92
CA HIS A 52 2.84 12.03 -9.02
C HIS A 52 2.67 13.24 -8.09
N SER A 53 1.53 13.38 -7.43
CA SER A 53 1.28 14.50 -6.53
C SER A 53 2.23 14.48 -5.33
N THR A 54 2.89 15.60 -5.07
CA THR A 54 3.74 15.81 -3.87
C THR A 54 2.96 16.32 -2.67
N ARG A 55 1.64 16.42 -2.77
CA ARG A 55 0.79 16.90 -1.67
C ARG A 55 0.67 15.84 -0.57
N ARG A 56 0.73 16.29 0.69
CA ARG A 56 0.57 15.44 1.87
C ARG A 56 -0.83 14.82 1.94
N TYR A 57 -1.85 15.62 1.70
CA TYR A 57 -3.25 15.19 1.67
C TYR A 57 -3.75 15.14 0.24
N ARG A 58 -4.31 14.02 -0.16
CA ARG A 58 -4.78 13.78 -1.52
C ARG A 58 -6.16 13.17 -1.50
N LEU A 59 -7.02 13.63 -2.39
CA LEU A 59 -8.34 13.11 -2.58
C LEU A 59 -8.51 12.69 -4.05
N LEU A 60 -8.74 11.41 -4.29
CA LEU A 60 -9.05 10.88 -5.61
C LEU A 60 -10.58 10.76 -5.76
N ARG A 61 -11.18 11.75 -6.42
CA ARG A 61 -12.61 11.72 -6.77
C ARG A 61 -12.77 11.27 -8.22
N THR A 62 -13.48 10.18 -8.42
CA THR A 62 -13.79 9.65 -9.75
C THR A 62 -15.20 9.05 -9.73
N GLY A 63 -15.74 8.69 -10.90
CA GLY A 63 -17.01 7.98 -11.01
C GLY A 63 -17.00 6.61 -10.33
N ASN A 64 -18.18 6.00 -10.20
CA ASN A 64 -18.36 4.74 -9.49
C ASN A 64 -17.71 3.53 -10.19
N GLN A 65 -17.21 2.63 -9.37
CA GLN A 65 -16.88 1.19 -9.51
C GLN A 65 -15.89 0.71 -10.59
N THR A 66 -15.69 1.38 -11.71
CA THR A 66 -14.85 0.85 -12.80
C THR A 66 -13.47 1.51 -12.95
N VAL A 67 -13.20 2.54 -12.19
CA VAL A 67 -12.07 3.47 -12.44
C VAL A 67 -10.82 3.14 -11.63
N GLY A 68 -10.81 2.04 -10.87
CA GLY A 68 -9.62 1.58 -10.15
C GLY A 68 -9.09 2.51 -9.05
N LYS A 69 -9.94 3.33 -8.40
CA LYS A 69 -9.54 4.20 -7.27
C LYS A 69 -8.79 3.45 -6.18
N THR A 70 -9.41 2.39 -5.68
CA THR A 70 -8.82 1.55 -4.64
C THR A 70 -7.51 0.90 -5.10
N THR A 71 -7.45 0.47 -6.36
CA THR A 71 -6.24 -0.14 -6.92
C THR A 71 -5.06 0.84 -6.94
N VAL A 72 -5.27 2.08 -7.41
CA VAL A 72 -4.19 3.07 -7.44
C VAL A 72 -3.79 3.53 -6.04
N ALA A 73 -4.75 3.64 -5.11
CA ALA A 73 -4.46 3.98 -3.72
C ALA A 73 -3.65 2.87 -3.01
N MET A 74 -3.98 1.61 -3.26
CA MET A 74 -3.22 0.47 -2.73
C MET A 74 -1.84 0.37 -3.37
N TYR A 75 -1.71 0.65 -4.67
CA TYR A 75 -0.39 0.70 -5.33
C TYR A 75 0.50 1.80 -4.74
N ASP A 76 -0.04 2.99 -4.56
CA ASP A 76 0.65 4.11 -3.90
C ASP A 76 1.09 3.76 -2.47
N LEU A 77 0.22 3.11 -1.71
CA LEU A 77 0.52 2.61 -0.37
C LEU A 77 1.68 1.60 -0.38
N VAL A 78 1.68 0.66 -1.33
CA VAL A 78 2.78 -0.31 -1.49
C VAL A 78 4.09 0.39 -1.77
N LEU A 79 4.13 1.38 -2.66
CA LEU A 79 5.34 2.16 -2.94
C LEU A 79 5.88 2.87 -1.69
N HIS A 80 4.99 3.43 -0.86
CA HIS A 80 5.39 4.03 0.40
C HIS A 80 5.89 3.01 1.41
N ALA A 81 5.15 1.92 1.62
CA ALA A 81 5.50 0.88 2.58
C ALA A 81 6.81 0.16 2.20
N ALA A 82 7.08 0.01 0.91
CA ALA A 82 8.33 -0.57 0.41
C ALA A 82 9.51 0.43 0.40
N GLY A 83 9.27 1.74 0.57
CA GLY A 83 10.32 2.76 0.47
C GLY A 83 10.78 3.03 -0.95
N THR A 84 9.92 2.79 -1.95
CA THR A 84 10.25 2.87 -3.37
C THR A 84 9.49 3.97 -4.12
N HIS A 85 8.80 4.86 -3.40
CA HIS A 85 7.99 5.88 -4.04
C HIS A 85 8.87 6.91 -4.78
N PRO A 86 8.75 7.06 -6.11
CA PRO A 86 9.70 7.82 -6.92
C PRO A 86 9.70 9.33 -6.64
N THR A 87 8.56 9.90 -6.26
CA THR A 87 8.41 11.35 -6.05
C THR A 87 8.33 11.75 -4.57
N ARG A 88 8.28 10.78 -3.63
CA ARG A 88 8.06 11.02 -2.19
C ARG A 88 8.96 10.19 -1.30
N GLN A 89 10.19 9.96 -1.73
CA GLN A 89 11.17 9.14 -0.98
C GLN A 89 11.42 9.64 0.45
N SER A 90 11.43 10.96 0.68
CA SER A 90 11.62 11.52 2.02
C SER A 90 10.52 11.11 3.02
N TRP A 91 9.32 10.74 2.54
CA TRP A 91 8.21 10.31 3.38
C TRP A 91 8.20 8.81 3.64
N CYS A 92 8.96 8.06 2.87
CA CYS A 92 9.08 6.61 2.95
C CYS A 92 10.53 6.13 3.07
N SER A 93 11.41 6.97 3.63
CA SER A 93 12.83 6.63 3.83
C SER A 93 13.05 5.56 4.91
N GLU A 94 12.09 5.39 5.80
CA GLU A 94 12.13 4.44 6.90
C GLU A 94 10.86 3.59 6.92
N PRO A 95 10.94 2.33 7.36
CA PRO A 95 9.76 1.49 7.54
C PRO A 95 8.85 2.06 8.63
N GLY A 96 7.57 1.72 8.56
CA GLY A 96 6.63 2.22 9.54
C GLY A 96 5.26 1.54 9.46
N GLU A 97 4.32 2.05 10.25
CA GLU A 97 2.95 1.56 10.25
C GLU A 97 2.05 2.46 9.38
N TYR A 98 1.24 1.81 8.57
CA TYR A 98 0.24 2.41 7.69
C TYR A 98 -1.14 1.85 8.01
N TRP A 99 -2.16 2.68 7.94
CA TRP A 99 -3.54 2.21 8.11
C TRP A 99 -4.35 2.34 6.83
N VAL A 100 -5.17 1.32 6.59
CA VAL A 100 -6.23 1.35 5.59
C VAL A 100 -7.56 1.35 6.35
N LEU A 101 -8.31 2.44 6.23
CA LEU A 101 -9.59 2.61 6.89
C LEU A 101 -10.71 2.18 5.94
N CYS A 102 -11.52 1.21 6.40
CA CYS A 102 -12.62 0.61 5.66
C CYS A 102 -13.93 0.87 6.42
N ASP A 103 -15.05 0.92 5.72
CA ASP A 103 -16.36 1.07 6.36
C ASP A 103 -16.76 -0.19 7.14
N SER A 104 -16.52 -1.36 6.57
CA SER A 104 -16.84 -2.65 7.16
C SER A 104 -15.73 -3.70 6.98
N TRP A 105 -15.79 -4.79 7.73
CA TRP A 105 -14.87 -5.92 7.56
C TRP A 105 -15.05 -6.63 6.21
N ALA A 106 -16.28 -6.71 5.70
CA ALA A 106 -16.55 -7.28 4.39
C ALA A 106 -15.87 -6.45 3.28
N GLN A 107 -15.98 -5.12 3.36
CA GLN A 107 -15.26 -4.22 2.45
C GLN A 107 -13.75 -4.35 2.61
N SER A 108 -13.26 -4.50 3.84
CA SER A 108 -11.84 -4.70 4.11
C SER A 108 -11.26 -5.88 3.35
N VAL A 109 -11.95 -7.02 3.26
CA VAL A 109 -11.49 -8.21 2.50
C VAL A 109 -11.32 -7.87 1.02
N ILE A 110 -12.25 -7.10 0.44
CA ILE A 110 -12.17 -6.65 -0.96
C ILE A 110 -10.94 -5.75 -1.16
N ILE A 111 -10.70 -4.81 -0.26
CA ILE A 111 -9.55 -3.89 -0.33
C ILE A 111 -8.24 -4.66 -0.16
N GLN A 112 -8.18 -5.62 0.77
CA GLN A 112 -7.03 -6.51 0.93
C GLN A 112 -6.72 -7.29 -0.35
N GLY A 113 -7.75 -7.73 -1.08
CA GLY A 113 -7.60 -8.34 -2.39
C GLY A 113 -7.00 -7.39 -3.43
N ARG A 114 -7.38 -6.10 -3.40
CA ARG A 114 -6.78 -5.09 -4.29
C ARG A 114 -5.31 -4.83 -3.95
N LEU A 115 -4.99 -4.75 -2.65
CA LEU A 115 -3.61 -4.64 -2.20
C LEU A 115 -2.78 -5.85 -2.65
N HIS A 116 -3.28 -7.06 -2.40
CA HIS A 116 -2.61 -8.30 -2.80
C HIS A 116 -2.35 -8.35 -4.32
N GLY A 117 -3.30 -7.87 -5.13
CA GLY A 117 -3.18 -7.84 -6.58
C GLY A 117 -2.10 -6.88 -7.13
N VAL A 118 -1.70 -5.87 -6.36
CA VAL A 118 -0.64 -4.91 -6.74
C VAL A 118 0.67 -5.15 -6.00
N LEU A 119 0.67 -5.98 -4.96
CA LEU A 119 1.83 -6.29 -4.12
C LEU A 119 2.61 -7.47 -4.71
N ALA A 120 3.90 -7.26 -4.97
CA ALA A 120 4.78 -8.34 -5.39
C ALA A 120 4.98 -9.34 -4.24
N THR A 121 4.86 -10.63 -4.52
CA THR A 121 4.93 -11.71 -3.52
C THR A 121 6.23 -11.69 -2.73
N GLU A 122 7.32 -11.32 -3.38
CA GLU A 122 8.66 -11.23 -2.79
C GLU A 122 8.80 -10.13 -1.73
N LEU A 123 7.86 -9.17 -1.72
CA LEU A 123 7.80 -8.11 -0.73
C LEU A 123 7.00 -8.51 0.51
N VAL A 124 6.20 -9.57 0.44
CA VAL A 124 5.36 -10.02 1.55
C VAL A 124 6.20 -10.80 2.55
N HIS A 125 5.98 -10.54 3.85
CA HIS A 125 6.62 -11.36 4.89
C HIS A 125 6.16 -12.81 4.77
N PRO A 126 7.06 -13.81 4.91
CA PRO A 126 6.73 -15.22 4.68
C PRO A 126 5.55 -15.76 5.52
N ASP A 127 5.35 -15.25 6.73
CA ASP A 127 4.26 -15.67 7.61
C ASP A 127 2.91 -15.03 7.26
N ASP A 128 2.87 -14.01 6.40
CA ASP A 128 1.65 -13.29 6.05
C ASP A 128 1.01 -13.93 4.82
N THR A 129 0.08 -14.82 5.07
CA THR A 129 -0.66 -15.53 4.01
C THR A 129 -1.95 -14.80 3.67
N TYR A 130 -2.26 -14.74 2.36
CA TYR A 130 -3.50 -14.18 1.86
C TYR A 130 -4.48 -15.28 1.45
N ASN A 131 -5.72 -15.16 1.90
CA ASN A 131 -6.84 -16.01 1.49
C ASN A 131 -7.88 -15.16 0.75
N PRO A 132 -8.30 -15.51 -0.48
CA PRO A 132 -9.27 -14.72 -1.25
C PRO A 132 -10.61 -14.46 -0.57
N SER A 133 -11.07 -15.37 0.30
CA SER A 133 -12.35 -15.24 1.01
C SER A 133 -12.25 -14.56 2.38
N GLN A 134 -11.07 -14.52 2.98
CA GLN A 134 -10.87 -14.01 4.35
C GLN A 134 -9.89 -12.84 4.43
N GLY A 135 -9.13 -12.58 3.35
CA GLY A 135 -8.03 -11.63 3.35
C GLY A 135 -6.79 -12.17 4.06
N TYR A 136 -6.02 -11.31 4.69
CA TYR A 136 -4.91 -11.68 5.56
C TYR A 136 -5.43 -12.19 6.90
N GLY A 137 -5.21 -13.47 7.19
CA GLY A 137 -5.89 -14.28 8.22
C GLY A 137 -5.56 -13.99 9.69
N HIS A 138 -5.38 -12.74 10.07
CA HIS A 138 -5.08 -12.35 11.44
C HIS A 138 -6.32 -11.83 12.18
N LYS A 139 -6.37 -12.01 13.50
CA LYS A 139 -7.39 -11.39 14.36
C LYS A 139 -7.52 -9.87 14.13
N HIS A 140 -6.41 -9.22 13.80
CA HIS A 140 -6.32 -7.84 13.37
C HIS A 140 -5.63 -7.84 12.00
N PRO A 141 -6.38 -7.85 10.89
CA PRO A 141 -5.82 -8.03 9.56
C PRO A 141 -4.70 -7.03 9.27
N HIS A 142 -3.55 -7.56 8.89
CA HIS A 142 -2.39 -6.77 8.50
C HIS A 142 -1.52 -7.54 7.53
N VAL A 143 -0.64 -6.85 6.84
CA VAL A 143 0.41 -7.43 6.02
C VAL A 143 1.71 -6.66 6.25
N ARG A 144 2.81 -7.37 6.36
CA ARG A 144 4.16 -6.83 6.46
C ARG A 144 4.80 -6.80 5.10
N ILE A 145 5.25 -5.61 4.68
CA ILE A 145 5.83 -5.35 3.37
C ILE A 145 7.32 -5.04 3.56
N ARG A 146 8.19 -5.76 2.86
CA ARG A 146 9.63 -5.55 2.93
C ARG A 146 9.97 -4.15 2.43
N HIS A 147 10.66 -3.41 3.26
CA HIS A 147 11.16 -2.08 2.97
C HIS A 147 12.59 -2.15 2.40
N THR A 148 13.00 -1.14 1.63
CA THR A 148 14.36 -1.01 1.05
C THR A 148 15.48 -1.01 2.09
N SER A 149 15.18 -0.65 3.34
CA SER A 149 16.15 -0.74 4.47
C SER A 149 16.43 -2.19 4.94
N GLY A 150 15.72 -3.19 4.40
CA GLY A 150 15.81 -4.58 4.84
C GLY A 150 14.82 -4.97 5.95
N SER A 151 14.20 -4.00 6.63
CA SER A 151 13.15 -4.22 7.64
C SER A 151 11.76 -4.32 6.98
N TYR A 152 10.69 -4.34 7.77
CA TYR A 152 9.32 -4.44 7.28
C TYR A 152 8.48 -3.25 7.74
N SER A 153 7.71 -2.70 6.81
CA SER A 153 6.58 -1.83 7.12
C SER A 153 5.33 -2.67 7.37
N THR A 154 4.43 -2.20 8.22
CA THR A 154 3.18 -2.91 8.52
C THR A 154 1.99 -2.12 8.00
N VAL A 155 1.19 -2.73 7.15
CA VAL A 155 -0.10 -2.18 6.70
C VAL A 155 -1.22 -2.86 7.48
N ARG A 156 -1.99 -2.10 8.27
CA ARG A 156 -3.12 -2.61 9.06
C ARG A 156 -4.45 -2.16 8.47
N PHE A 157 -5.38 -3.08 8.42
CA PHE A 157 -6.76 -2.80 8.01
C PHE A 157 -7.62 -2.57 9.25
N LYS A 158 -8.34 -1.45 9.27
CA LYS A 158 -9.19 -1.05 10.39
C LYS A 158 -10.56 -0.59 9.87
N THR A 159 -11.60 -0.82 10.65
CA THR A 159 -12.92 -0.29 10.32
C THR A 159 -13.18 1.01 11.08
N VAL A 160 -13.82 1.96 10.40
CA VAL A 160 -14.16 3.28 11.00
C VAL A 160 -15.18 3.18 12.13
N ASN A 161 -15.93 2.08 12.20
CA ASN A 161 -16.91 1.80 13.25
C ASN A 161 -16.28 1.25 14.54
N GLN A 162 -14.96 0.98 14.55
CA GLN A 162 -14.27 0.65 15.80
C GLN A 162 -14.25 1.86 16.73
N ARG A 163 -14.38 1.60 18.05
CA ARG A 163 -14.31 2.67 19.05
C ARG A 163 -13.04 3.51 18.82
N THR A 164 -13.18 4.82 18.87
CA THR A 164 -12.07 5.79 18.68
C THR A 164 -10.85 5.52 19.56
N LYS A 165 -11.02 4.82 20.68
CA LYS A 165 -9.90 4.35 21.55
C LYS A 165 -8.96 3.39 20.82
N SER A 166 -9.45 2.58 19.87
CA SER A 166 -8.59 1.66 19.10
C SER A 166 -7.74 2.38 18.05
N LEU A 167 -8.09 3.63 17.74
CA LEU A 167 -7.33 4.51 16.86
C LEU A 167 -6.28 5.32 17.64
N ALA A 168 -6.24 5.22 18.99
CA ALA A 168 -5.53 6.17 19.84
C ALA A 168 -4.05 5.85 20.13
N SER A 169 -3.50 4.72 19.66
CA SER A 169 -2.22 4.21 20.20
C SER A 169 -1.09 3.98 19.19
N ALA A 170 -1.17 4.55 17.98
CA ALA A 170 -0.12 4.33 16.98
C ALA A 170 0.43 5.65 16.43
N THR A 171 1.72 5.65 16.10
CA THR A 171 2.36 6.67 15.28
C THR A 171 2.43 6.12 13.86
N LEU A 172 1.91 6.84 12.88
CA LEU A 172 1.69 6.36 11.52
C LEU A 172 2.53 7.13 10.51
N LYS A 173 3.03 6.41 9.52
CA LYS A 173 3.63 7.00 8.32
C LYS A 173 2.58 7.44 7.31
N GLY A 174 1.41 6.79 7.27
CA GLY A 174 0.34 7.17 6.36
C GLY A 174 -0.99 6.49 6.63
N ILE A 175 -2.04 7.08 6.06
CA ILE A 175 -3.41 6.57 6.16
C ILE A 175 -4.08 6.64 4.79
N VAL A 176 -4.69 5.55 4.39
CA VAL A 176 -5.60 5.50 3.23
C VAL A 176 -7.01 5.27 3.73
N ALA A 177 -7.95 6.12 3.35
CA ALA A 177 -9.38 5.91 3.55
C ALA A 177 -10.01 5.62 2.18
N ASP A 178 -10.59 4.44 1.99
CA ASP A 178 -11.20 4.05 0.72
C ASP A 178 -12.57 4.73 0.50
N GLU A 179 -13.27 5.02 1.60
CA GLU A 179 -14.53 5.74 1.62
C GLU A 179 -14.42 7.04 2.46
N PRO A 180 -15.32 8.01 2.25
CA PRO A 180 -15.38 9.19 3.09
C PRO A 180 -15.51 8.82 4.57
N LEU A 181 -14.68 9.42 5.42
CA LEU A 181 -14.74 9.17 6.86
C LEU A 181 -16.09 9.66 7.42
N PRO A 182 -16.74 8.87 8.31
CA PRO A 182 -18.11 9.13 8.75
C PRO A 182 -18.25 10.39 9.61
N SER A 183 -17.15 10.92 10.14
CA SER A 183 -17.19 12.13 10.96
C SER A 183 -15.86 12.87 10.98
N LEU A 184 -15.91 14.16 11.21
CA LEU A 184 -14.73 15.01 11.43
C LEU A 184 -13.89 14.51 12.62
N ARG A 185 -14.51 13.91 13.64
CA ARG A 185 -13.80 13.35 14.79
C ARG A 185 -12.87 12.22 14.39
N VAL A 186 -13.34 11.28 13.55
CA VAL A 186 -12.51 10.17 13.04
C VAL A 186 -11.36 10.72 12.21
N TYR A 187 -11.63 11.69 11.34
CA TYR A 187 -10.60 12.37 10.56
C TYR A 187 -9.54 13.04 11.45
N THR A 188 -9.97 13.79 12.47
CA THR A 188 -9.07 14.50 13.37
C THR A 188 -8.19 13.54 14.17
N GLU A 189 -8.76 12.45 14.69
CA GLU A 189 -7.99 11.44 15.42
C GLU A 189 -7.00 10.70 14.51
N ALA A 190 -7.41 10.36 13.29
CA ALA A 190 -6.52 9.76 12.31
C ALA A 190 -5.35 10.70 11.93
N SER A 191 -5.65 11.97 11.64
CA SER A 191 -4.65 12.97 11.24
C SER A 191 -3.63 13.28 12.34
N LYS A 192 -4.03 13.24 13.62
CA LYS A 192 -3.11 13.43 14.76
C LYS A 192 -2.06 12.33 14.87
N ARG A 193 -2.28 11.15 14.27
CA ARG A 193 -1.38 10.00 14.33
C ARG A 193 -0.31 10.01 13.27
N ILE A 194 -0.46 10.85 12.25
CA ILE A 194 0.51 10.91 11.17
C ILE A 194 1.74 11.69 11.64
N GLU A 195 2.90 11.05 11.61
CA GLU A 195 4.19 11.67 11.93
C GLU A 195 4.48 12.92 11.08
N ARG A 196 5.40 13.75 11.58
CA ARG A 196 5.99 14.79 10.73
C ARG A 196 6.68 14.11 9.55
N GLY A 197 6.26 14.43 8.31
CA GLY A 197 6.75 13.78 7.10
C GLY A 197 5.93 12.57 6.66
N GLY A 198 4.92 12.12 7.41
CA GLY A 198 3.93 11.13 6.96
C GLY A 198 2.82 11.75 6.08
N TRP A 199 1.95 10.88 5.52
CA TRP A 199 0.86 11.25 4.60
C TRP A 199 -0.45 10.51 4.90
#